data_18f3b7efec58c9f3cd53a8a2d8976391
#
_entry.id   18f3b7efec58c9f3cd53a8a2d8976391
#
_cell.length_a   1.000
_cell.length_b   1.000
_cell.length_c   1.000
_cell.angle_alpha   90.00
_cell.angle_beta   90.00
_cell.angle_gamma   90.00
#
_symmetry.space_group_name_H-M   'P 1'
#
loop_
_entity.id
_entity.type
_entity.pdbx_description
1 polymer ?
#
loop_
_entity_poly.entity_id
_entity_poly.type
_entity_poly.pdbx_seq_one_letter_code
_entity_poly.pdbx_strand_id
1 'polypeptide(L)'
;MIDGRDFEMLIIDGDYPMALAVRMNRDLTLPIDQVRSAPALPGGRPDRADSETMASLPEMRRGGVAAALVKVVVDQHRDGAPMPGGPRSDELSYALGQGQMAYYRILETRGEARILRTSSDVREHMQQWENAEGYEDLPVGFFLGMEGSDPILWPKQVHEWYDDGLRIISLGHYGPARYGHGTGTGLDGGLFEDGPELLREMDSLGMILDVTHTADESVRQSLDIFMGPILASHQNCRALVPGERQMSDELLKRCLERGAVIGASMDTWMLTRNVEKDWSGQRAERREDLFKPEDVTLEDVVDHIEYVCEMAGDTLHASIGGDTDGQGGAIGAPYDVDTVADYQKIAVILGERGWDTGDVENVMWRNWQRYFEENLTG
;
A
#
# COMPACT_ATOMS: atom_id res chain seq x y z
N MET A 1 5.83 -22.14 -15.70
CA MET A 1 6.46 -23.34 -15.09
C MET A 1 7.97 -23.22 -15.28
N ILE A 2 8.69 -22.82 -14.26
CA ILE A 2 10.13 -23.00 -14.16
C ILE A 2 10.31 -24.29 -13.36
N ASP A 3 10.90 -25.32 -13.95
CA ASP A 3 11.13 -26.66 -13.36
C ASP A 3 9.91 -27.51 -12.96
N GLY A 4 8.72 -27.28 -13.54
CA GLY A 4 7.55 -28.16 -13.34
C GLY A 4 6.88 -28.07 -11.97
N ARG A 5 7.20 -27.08 -11.15
CA ARG A 5 6.50 -26.74 -9.92
C ARG A 5 5.54 -25.58 -10.17
N ASP A 6 4.32 -25.67 -9.65
CA ASP A 6 3.46 -24.51 -9.46
C ASP A 6 4.22 -23.55 -8.53
N PHE A 7 4.48 -22.32 -8.97
CA PHE A 7 5.21 -21.34 -8.15
C PHE A 7 4.31 -20.88 -7.01
N GLU A 8 4.52 -21.42 -5.82
CA GLU A 8 4.08 -20.80 -4.58
C GLU A 8 5.27 -20.05 -3.99
N MET A 9 5.41 -18.78 -4.39
CA MET A 9 6.41 -17.90 -3.81
C MET A 9 5.79 -17.09 -2.68
N LEU A 10 6.52 -16.83 -1.60
CA LEU A 10 6.03 -15.88 -0.59
C LEU A 10 5.88 -14.49 -1.20
N ILE A 11 4.93 -13.73 -0.68
CA ILE A 11 4.69 -12.35 -1.08
C ILE A 11 4.64 -11.48 0.18
N ILE A 12 5.27 -10.31 0.12
CA ILE A 12 4.99 -9.20 1.02
C ILE A 12 4.41 -8.06 0.16
N ASP A 13 3.18 -7.66 0.47
CA ASP A 13 2.50 -6.57 -0.23
C ASP A 13 2.80 -5.23 0.46
N GLY A 14 3.37 -4.29 -0.28
CA GLY A 14 3.73 -2.96 0.21
C GLY A 14 2.53 -2.08 0.55
N ASP A 15 1.32 -2.42 0.10
CA ASP A 15 0.12 -1.64 0.42
C ASP A 15 -1.18 -2.42 0.35
N TYR A 16 -1.88 -2.42 1.47
CA TYR A 16 -3.26 -2.87 1.56
C TYR A 16 -4.05 -2.01 2.56
N PRO A 17 -4.91 -1.09 2.12
CA PRO A 17 -5.74 -0.27 3.00
C PRO A 17 -6.90 -1.10 3.61
N MET A 18 -6.57 -2.24 4.22
CA MET A 18 -7.50 -3.27 4.71
C MET A 18 -8.60 -2.72 5.63
N ALA A 19 -8.30 -1.69 6.44
CA ALA A 19 -9.29 -1.11 7.35
C ALA A 19 -10.43 -0.39 6.64
N LEU A 20 -10.35 -0.15 5.32
CA LEU A 20 -11.51 0.28 4.52
C LEU A 20 -12.67 -0.74 4.61
N ALA A 21 -12.37 -2.01 4.86
CA ALA A 21 -13.36 -3.06 5.11
C ALA A 21 -14.33 -2.68 6.24
N VAL A 22 -13.87 -1.96 7.28
CA VAL A 22 -14.74 -1.46 8.37
C VAL A 22 -15.81 -0.51 7.85
N ARG A 23 -15.45 0.39 6.91
CA ARG A 23 -16.39 1.32 6.29
C ARG A 23 -17.33 0.64 5.29
N MET A 24 -16.84 -0.41 4.65
CA MET A 24 -17.57 -1.17 3.63
C MET A 24 -18.35 -2.36 4.21
N ASN A 25 -18.28 -2.57 5.54
CA ASN A 25 -18.90 -3.70 6.23
C ASN A 25 -18.52 -5.07 5.66
N ARG A 26 -17.24 -5.24 5.29
CA ARG A 26 -16.70 -6.50 4.78
C ARG A 26 -16.11 -7.33 5.92
N ASP A 27 -16.47 -8.59 6.02
CA ASP A 27 -15.81 -9.54 6.91
C ASP A 27 -14.68 -10.26 6.16
N LEU A 28 -13.46 -9.73 6.29
CA LEU A 28 -12.28 -10.27 5.62
C LEU A 28 -11.73 -11.55 6.28
N THR A 29 -12.36 -12.08 7.30
CA THR A 29 -12.04 -13.41 7.85
C THR A 29 -12.71 -14.54 7.08
N LEU A 30 -13.64 -14.22 6.17
CA LEU A 30 -14.35 -15.17 5.32
C LEU A 30 -13.60 -15.46 4.01
N PRO A 31 -13.83 -16.63 3.39
CA PRO A 31 -13.41 -16.88 2.01
C PRO A 31 -13.90 -15.79 1.05
N ILE A 32 -13.11 -15.49 0.03
CA ILE A 32 -13.34 -14.35 -0.86
C ILE A 32 -14.70 -14.40 -1.58
N ASP A 33 -15.17 -15.57 -1.97
CA ASP A 33 -16.49 -15.77 -2.58
C ASP A 33 -17.66 -15.41 -1.63
N GLN A 34 -17.47 -15.66 -0.33
CA GLN A 34 -18.46 -15.28 0.70
C GLN A 34 -18.43 -13.77 0.95
N VAL A 35 -17.25 -13.14 0.96
CA VAL A 35 -17.16 -11.67 1.07
C VAL A 35 -17.85 -11.02 -0.11
N ARG A 36 -17.58 -11.49 -1.34
CA ARG A 36 -18.17 -10.96 -2.58
C ARG A 36 -19.68 -11.18 -2.71
N SER A 37 -20.19 -12.22 -2.09
CA SER A 37 -21.63 -12.55 -2.10
C SER A 37 -22.43 -11.93 -0.95
N ALA A 38 -21.75 -11.23 -0.02
CA ALA A 38 -22.42 -10.57 1.09
C ALA A 38 -23.43 -9.52 0.60
N PRO A 39 -24.66 -9.47 1.14
CA PRO A 39 -25.65 -8.48 0.73
C PRO A 39 -25.17 -7.08 1.14
N ALA A 40 -25.34 -6.12 0.23
CA ALA A 40 -25.12 -4.71 0.55
C ALA A 40 -25.98 -4.28 1.75
N LEU A 41 -25.41 -3.46 2.64
CA LEU A 41 -26.17 -2.94 3.80
C LEU A 41 -27.38 -2.13 3.35
N PRO A 42 -28.55 -2.28 4.01
CA PRO A 42 -29.72 -1.43 3.75
C PRO A 42 -29.35 0.05 3.97
N GLY A 43 -29.52 0.87 2.95
CA GLY A 43 -29.20 2.30 2.98
C GLY A 43 -27.71 2.64 2.83
N GLY A 44 -26.82 1.63 2.72
CA GLY A 44 -25.48 1.80 2.18
C GLY A 44 -25.57 2.14 0.70
N ARG A 45 -24.61 2.87 0.18
CA ARG A 45 -24.41 2.86 -1.27
C ARG A 45 -24.32 1.39 -1.67
N PRO A 46 -24.98 0.95 -2.75
CA PRO A 46 -24.61 -0.30 -3.36
C PRO A 46 -23.16 -0.14 -3.81
N ASP A 47 -22.25 -0.40 -2.88
CA ASP A 47 -20.83 -0.35 -3.19
C ASP A 47 -20.58 -1.63 -3.95
N ARG A 48 -20.55 -1.52 -5.26
CA ARG A 48 -20.21 -2.61 -6.16
C ARG A 48 -18.82 -3.17 -5.89
N ALA A 49 -18.01 -2.40 -5.18
CA ALA A 49 -16.74 -2.83 -4.64
C ALA A 49 -16.85 -4.07 -3.74
N ASP A 50 -18.01 -4.35 -3.13
CA ASP A 50 -18.18 -5.59 -2.33
C ASP A 50 -18.09 -6.85 -3.19
N SER A 51 -18.64 -6.82 -4.40
CA SER A 51 -18.53 -7.94 -5.36
C SER A 51 -17.16 -8.04 -6.03
N GLU A 52 -16.32 -7.02 -5.89
CA GLU A 52 -15.03 -6.88 -6.57
C GLU A 52 -13.84 -6.88 -5.58
N THR A 53 -14.11 -7.19 -4.31
CA THR A 53 -13.06 -7.33 -3.28
C THR A 53 -11.99 -8.32 -3.73
N MET A 54 -10.73 -7.91 -3.67
CA MET A 54 -9.59 -8.70 -4.15
C MET A 54 -8.95 -9.53 -3.05
N ALA A 55 -9.12 -9.15 -1.79
CA ALA A 55 -8.45 -9.80 -0.67
C ALA A 55 -9.42 -10.18 0.45
N SER A 56 -9.10 -11.27 1.09
CA SER A 56 -9.53 -11.67 2.43
C SER A 56 -8.37 -12.41 3.09
N LEU A 57 -8.38 -12.60 4.40
CA LEU A 57 -7.30 -13.31 5.06
C LEU A 57 -7.10 -14.74 4.55
N PRO A 58 -8.17 -15.55 4.31
CA PRO A 58 -8.01 -16.82 3.63
C PRO A 58 -7.45 -16.72 2.20
N GLU A 59 -7.81 -15.67 1.45
CA GLU A 59 -7.32 -15.45 0.10
C GLU A 59 -5.84 -15.03 0.07
N MET A 60 -5.42 -14.19 1.03
CA MET A 60 -4.01 -13.85 1.22
C MET A 60 -3.17 -15.10 1.51
N ARG A 61 -3.66 -15.98 2.42
CA ARG A 61 -3.00 -17.26 2.72
C ARG A 61 -2.90 -18.14 1.47
N ARG A 62 -3.99 -18.26 0.71
CA ARG A 62 -4.01 -19.03 -0.55
C ARG A 62 -3.01 -18.50 -1.58
N GLY A 63 -2.81 -17.19 -1.62
CA GLY A 63 -1.87 -16.53 -2.54
C GLY A 63 -0.43 -16.47 -2.04
N GLY A 64 -0.11 -17.01 -0.86
CA GLY A 64 1.24 -16.90 -0.29
C GLY A 64 1.59 -15.49 0.21
N VAL A 65 0.59 -14.60 0.41
CA VAL A 65 0.81 -13.26 0.93
C VAL A 65 1.06 -13.35 2.43
N ALA A 66 2.33 -13.49 2.79
CA ALA A 66 2.78 -13.70 4.17
C ALA A 66 2.57 -12.45 5.03
N ALA A 67 2.78 -11.26 4.46
CA ALA A 67 2.60 -10.01 5.16
C ALA A 67 2.14 -8.89 4.22
N ALA A 68 1.53 -7.85 4.79
CA ALA A 68 1.19 -6.63 4.06
C ALA A 68 1.38 -5.39 4.94
N LEU A 69 1.73 -4.26 4.31
CA LEU A 69 1.64 -2.96 4.93
C LEU A 69 0.16 -2.53 4.90
N VAL A 70 -0.50 -2.66 6.05
CA VAL A 70 -1.93 -2.33 6.19
C VAL A 70 -2.11 -0.91 6.71
N LYS A 71 -3.05 -0.18 6.14
CA LYS A 71 -3.16 1.26 6.34
C LYS A 71 -4.35 1.68 7.19
N VAL A 72 -4.14 2.71 7.99
CA VAL A 72 -5.18 3.61 8.48
C VAL A 72 -5.38 4.69 7.43
N VAL A 73 -6.58 4.81 6.87
CA VAL A 73 -6.91 5.79 5.81
C VAL A 73 -8.06 6.66 6.27
N VAL A 74 -7.76 7.93 6.54
CA VAL A 74 -8.77 8.94 6.94
C VAL A 74 -8.38 10.27 6.35
N ASP A 75 -9.05 10.65 5.25
CA ASP A 75 -8.90 11.98 4.66
C ASP A 75 -9.90 12.94 5.30
N GLN A 76 -9.42 13.95 6.00
CA GLN A 76 -10.31 15.00 6.49
C GLN A 76 -10.79 15.88 5.32
N HIS A 77 -12.08 16.19 5.31
CA HIS A 77 -12.62 17.10 4.32
C HIS A 77 -11.94 18.47 4.38
N ARG A 78 -11.27 18.86 3.30
CA ARG A 78 -10.60 20.15 3.12
C ARG A 78 -10.97 20.76 1.79
N ASP A 79 -10.99 22.10 1.74
CA ASP A 79 -11.15 22.82 0.48
C ASP A 79 -9.98 22.50 -0.45
N GLY A 80 -10.28 22.19 -1.71
CA GLY A 80 -9.30 21.80 -2.71
C GLY A 80 -8.95 20.32 -2.75
N ALA A 81 -9.51 19.48 -1.87
CA ALA A 81 -9.38 18.04 -2.00
C ALA A 81 -10.11 17.52 -3.25
N PRO A 82 -9.48 16.65 -4.08
CA PRO A 82 -10.09 16.18 -5.31
C PRO A 82 -11.22 15.18 -5.07
N MET A 83 -11.19 14.46 -3.95
CA MET A 83 -12.20 13.46 -3.60
C MET A 83 -13.24 14.04 -2.65
N PRO A 84 -14.53 13.84 -2.92
CA PRO A 84 -15.59 14.28 -2.01
C PRO A 84 -15.67 13.35 -0.78
N GLY A 85 -15.93 13.90 0.38
CA GLY A 85 -16.21 13.13 1.60
C GLY A 85 -15.19 13.38 2.70
N GLY A 86 -15.10 12.43 3.63
CA GLY A 86 -14.25 12.52 4.80
C GLY A 86 -14.87 13.25 6.00
N PRO A 87 -14.31 13.07 7.20
CA PRO A 87 -14.76 13.74 8.41
C PRO A 87 -14.53 15.26 8.31
N ARG A 88 -15.41 16.03 8.96
CA ARG A 88 -15.36 17.51 8.94
C ARG A 88 -14.77 18.10 10.21
N SER A 89 -14.28 17.28 11.12
CA SER A 89 -13.59 17.74 12.33
C SER A 89 -12.42 16.85 12.71
N ASP A 90 -11.52 17.40 13.48
CA ASP A 90 -10.34 16.73 14.02
C ASP A 90 -10.72 15.51 14.86
N GLU A 91 -11.72 15.67 15.74
CA GLU A 91 -12.18 14.61 16.64
C GLU A 91 -12.74 13.43 15.85
N LEU A 92 -13.46 13.68 14.75
CA LEU A 92 -13.97 12.62 13.87
C LEU A 92 -12.83 11.92 13.12
N SER A 93 -11.83 12.67 12.65
CA SER A 93 -10.64 12.09 11.99
C SER A 93 -9.90 11.17 12.93
N TYR A 94 -9.64 11.62 14.16
CA TYR A 94 -8.99 10.82 15.20
C TYR A 94 -9.81 9.56 15.55
N ALA A 95 -11.11 9.71 15.79
CA ALA A 95 -11.98 8.60 16.18
C ALA A 95 -12.07 7.52 15.08
N LEU A 96 -12.16 7.93 13.80
CA LEU A 96 -12.16 6.99 12.67
C LEU A 96 -10.82 6.27 12.54
N GLY A 97 -9.71 6.97 12.69
CA GLY A 97 -8.37 6.38 12.67
C GLY A 97 -8.17 5.37 13.80
N GLN A 98 -8.55 5.72 15.03
CA GLN A 98 -8.48 4.82 16.19
C GLN A 98 -9.41 3.59 16.03
N GLY A 99 -10.58 3.76 15.40
CA GLY A 99 -11.46 2.63 15.06
C GLY A 99 -10.79 1.64 14.10
N GLN A 100 -10.03 2.12 13.11
CA GLN A 100 -9.26 1.28 12.20
C GLN A 100 -8.11 0.56 12.92
N MET A 101 -7.38 1.23 13.81
CA MET A 101 -6.37 0.57 14.65
C MET A 101 -6.98 -0.51 15.55
N ALA A 102 -8.17 -0.28 16.11
CA ALA A 102 -8.87 -1.27 16.91
C ALA A 102 -9.26 -2.52 16.09
N TYR A 103 -9.60 -2.36 14.81
CA TYR A 103 -9.86 -3.47 13.90
C TYR A 103 -8.62 -4.36 13.72
N TYR A 104 -7.45 -3.80 13.48
CA TYR A 104 -6.21 -4.59 13.37
C TYR A 104 -5.87 -5.32 14.67
N ARG A 105 -6.02 -4.67 15.82
CA ARG A 105 -5.75 -5.30 17.13
C ARG A 105 -6.69 -6.47 17.44
N ILE A 106 -7.96 -6.41 17.03
CA ILE A 106 -8.87 -7.54 17.26
C ILE A 106 -8.57 -8.72 16.34
N LEU A 107 -8.10 -8.49 15.11
CA LEU A 107 -7.63 -9.56 14.23
C LEU A 107 -6.39 -10.26 14.82
N GLU A 108 -5.44 -9.50 15.39
CA GLU A 108 -4.29 -10.06 16.11
C GLU A 108 -4.73 -10.88 17.32
N THR A 109 -5.65 -10.36 18.13
CA THR A 109 -6.17 -11.07 19.31
C THR A 109 -6.85 -12.39 18.96
N ARG A 110 -7.44 -12.50 17.77
CA ARG A 110 -8.08 -13.72 17.27
C ARG A 110 -7.12 -14.69 16.59
N GLY A 111 -5.85 -14.30 16.41
CA GLY A 111 -4.85 -15.12 15.72
C GLY A 111 -4.98 -15.10 14.19
N GLU A 112 -5.84 -14.25 13.64
CA GLU A 112 -5.99 -14.07 12.19
C GLU A 112 -4.81 -13.30 11.59
N ALA A 113 -4.20 -12.42 12.38
CA ALA A 113 -3.06 -11.61 11.98
C ALA A 113 -2.00 -11.56 13.08
N ARG A 114 -0.79 -11.15 12.72
CA ARG A 114 0.30 -10.79 13.63
C ARG A 114 0.79 -9.39 13.30
N ILE A 115 0.69 -8.44 14.24
CA ILE A 115 1.23 -7.10 14.04
C ILE A 115 2.75 -7.14 14.24
N LEU A 116 3.49 -6.76 13.21
CA LEU A 116 4.95 -6.78 13.14
C LEU A 116 5.49 -5.41 13.57
N ARG A 117 5.91 -5.31 14.82
CA ARG A 117 6.32 -4.03 15.44
C ARG A 117 7.82 -3.84 15.47
N THR A 118 8.56 -4.95 15.42
CA THR A 118 10.01 -4.99 15.61
C THR A 118 10.69 -5.85 14.56
N SER A 119 11.98 -5.65 14.36
CA SER A 119 12.85 -6.50 13.52
C SER A 119 12.73 -7.99 13.88
N SER A 120 12.64 -8.32 15.17
CA SER A 120 12.47 -9.70 15.66
C SER A 120 11.13 -10.28 15.22
N ASP A 121 10.03 -9.48 15.31
CA ASP A 121 8.71 -9.93 14.86
C ASP A 121 8.72 -10.30 13.37
N VAL A 122 9.37 -9.48 12.54
CA VAL A 122 9.49 -9.74 11.10
C VAL A 122 10.21 -11.06 10.84
N ARG A 123 11.39 -11.22 11.45
CA ARG A 123 12.22 -12.41 11.24
C ARG A 123 11.51 -13.69 11.67
N GLU A 124 10.91 -13.69 12.85
CA GLU A 124 10.19 -14.84 13.39
C GLU A 124 8.95 -15.18 12.55
N HIS A 125 8.24 -14.16 12.10
CA HIS A 125 7.04 -14.32 11.26
C HIS A 125 7.40 -14.92 9.91
N MET A 126 8.37 -14.34 9.21
CA MET A 126 8.79 -14.85 7.90
C MET A 126 9.40 -16.24 8.00
N GLN A 127 10.21 -16.52 9.03
CA GLN A 127 10.72 -17.86 9.27
C GLN A 127 9.60 -18.89 9.49
N GLN A 128 8.51 -18.52 10.14
CA GLN A 128 7.33 -19.39 10.30
C GLN A 128 6.70 -19.72 8.96
N TRP A 129 6.53 -18.71 8.08
CA TRP A 129 5.96 -18.89 6.75
C TRP A 129 6.88 -19.69 5.83
N GLU A 130 8.18 -19.42 5.83
CA GLU A 130 9.16 -20.13 5.01
C GLU A 130 9.25 -21.64 5.36
N ASN A 131 9.03 -22.02 6.62
CA ASN A 131 9.14 -23.40 7.08
C ASN A 131 7.79 -24.16 7.11
N ALA A 132 6.70 -23.52 6.73
CA ALA A 132 5.38 -24.15 6.75
C ALA A 132 5.17 -25.08 5.56
N GLU A 133 4.44 -26.18 5.78
CA GLU A 133 3.98 -27.07 4.70
C GLU A 133 2.71 -26.57 3.99
N GLY A 134 2.01 -25.61 4.59
CA GLY A 134 0.81 -24.94 4.10
C GLY A 134 0.52 -23.68 4.91
N TYR A 135 -0.28 -22.77 4.37
CA TYR A 135 -0.47 -21.43 4.94
C TYR A 135 -1.85 -21.21 5.55
N GLU A 136 -2.78 -22.17 5.47
CA GLU A 136 -4.20 -21.98 5.78
C GLU A 136 -4.45 -21.50 7.21
N ASP A 137 -3.63 -21.96 8.15
CA ASP A 137 -3.77 -21.67 9.59
C ASP A 137 -2.77 -20.62 10.08
N LEU A 138 -1.92 -20.06 9.20
CA LEU A 138 -0.94 -19.07 9.60
C LEU A 138 -1.56 -17.67 9.76
N PRO A 139 -1.15 -16.91 10.80
CA PRO A 139 -1.51 -15.50 10.84
C PRO A 139 -0.87 -14.73 9.68
N VAL A 140 -1.58 -13.78 9.09
CA VAL A 140 -1.00 -12.84 8.11
C VAL A 140 -0.26 -11.74 8.86
N GLY A 141 0.96 -11.39 8.43
CA GLY A 141 1.77 -10.32 9.03
C GLY A 141 1.23 -8.93 8.66
N PHE A 142 1.10 -8.03 9.65
CA PHE A 142 0.68 -6.66 9.43
C PHE A 142 1.77 -5.67 9.85
N PHE A 143 2.30 -4.92 8.89
CA PHE A 143 3.02 -3.68 9.16
C PHE A 143 1.97 -2.56 9.26
N LEU A 144 1.86 -1.88 10.41
CA LEU A 144 0.85 -0.85 10.57
C LEU A 144 1.33 0.49 10.03
N GLY A 145 0.62 0.98 9.01
CA GLY A 145 0.85 2.29 8.38
C GLY A 145 -0.35 3.22 8.49
N MET A 146 -0.11 4.50 8.18
CA MET A 146 -1.14 5.53 8.05
C MET A 146 -0.95 6.25 6.73
N GLU A 147 -2.01 6.30 5.92
CA GLU A 147 -2.04 6.98 4.63
C GLU A 147 -2.82 8.28 4.73
N GLY A 148 -2.06 9.38 4.68
CA GLY A 148 -2.56 10.69 5.07
C GLY A 148 -2.63 10.87 6.60
N SER A 149 -1.94 11.87 7.11
CA SER A 149 -1.69 12.06 8.54
C SER A 149 -2.76 12.90 9.26
N ASP A 150 -3.93 13.08 8.68
CA ASP A 150 -5.04 13.86 9.25
C ASP A 150 -5.52 13.38 10.63
N PRO A 151 -5.47 12.06 10.98
CA PRO A 151 -5.81 11.61 12.33
C PRO A 151 -4.84 12.03 13.43
N ILE A 152 -3.65 12.50 13.10
CA ILE A 152 -2.67 13.03 14.07
C ILE A 152 -2.96 14.51 14.25
N LEU A 153 -3.57 14.90 15.36
CA LEU A 153 -4.14 16.25 15.54
C LEU A 153 -3.09 17.32 15.88
N TRP A 154 -1.97 16.93 16.47
CA TRP A 154 -0.78 17.75 16.72
C TRP A 154 0.47 16.87 16.64
N PRO A 155 1.65 17.40 16.30
CA PRO A 155 2.84 16.60 16.01
C PRO A 155 3.19 15.57 17.08
N LYS A 156 3.23 15.95 18.34
CA LYS A 156 3.58 15.06 19.46
C LYS A 156 2.58 13.93 19.71
N GLN A 157 1.36 14.03 19.18
CA GLN A 157 0.39 12.94 19.31
C GLN A 157 0.83 11.68 18.57
N VAL A 158 1.80 11.78 17.64
CA VAL A 158 2.37 10.62 16.96
C VAL A 158 2.93 9.58 17.94
N HIS A 159 3.35 9.98 19.13
CA HIS A 159 3.81 9.06 20.18
C HIS A 159 2.70 8.09 20.64
N GLU A 160 1.45 8.57 20.79
CA GLU A 160 0.29 7.73 21.13
C GLU A 160 0.05 6.68 20.03
N TRP A 161 0.15 7.08 18.76
CA TRP A 161 0.00 6.18 17.63
C TRP A 161 1.14 5.15 17.56
N TYR A 162 2.36 5.56 17.86
CA TYR A 162 3.51 4.66 17.95
C TYR A 162 3.34 3.61 19.06
N ASP A 163 2.87 4.02 20.22
CA ASP A 163 2.59 3.12 21.35
C ASP A 163 1.46 2.12 21.00
N ASP A 164 0.50 2.54 20.17
CA ASP A 164 -0.56 1.68 19.60
C ASP A 164 -0.04 0.71 18.53
N GLY A 165 1.19 0.84 18.08
CA GLY A 165 1.85 -0.05 17.11
C GLY A 165 2.06 0.51 15.72
N LEU A 166 1.63 1.77 15.44
CA LEU A 166 1.88 2.43 14.16
C LEU A 166 3.39 2.63 13.95
N ARG A 167 3.89 2.35 12.76
CA ARG A 167 5.33 2.46 12.44
C ARG A 167 5.62 3.29 11.20
N ILE A 168 4.67 3.44 10.31
CA ILE A 168 4.86 4.00 8.97
C ILE A 168 3.80 5.08 8.74
N ILE A 169 4.18 6.25 8.24
CA ILE A 169 3.24 7.35 7.97
C ILE A 169 3.57 8.01 6.64
N SER A 170 2.56 8.22 5.78
CA SER A 170 2.62 9.21 4.71
C SER A 170 1.94 10.51 5.13
N LEU A 171 2.52 11.66 4.76
CA LEU A 171 2.03 12.97 5.22
C LEU A 171 0.73 13.37 4.55
N GLY A 172 0.52 12.98 3.30
CA GLY A 172 -0.67 13.28 2.52
C GLY A 172 -1.21 12.04 1.84
N HIS A 173 -2.45 12.15 1.38
CA HIS A 173 -3.08 11.23 0.45
C HIS A 173 -3.48 12.02 -0.79
N TYR A 174 -4.75 12.21 -1.08
CA TYR A 174 -5.19 13.08 -2.18
C TYR A 174 -5.59 14.46 -1.67
N GLY A 175 -4.91 15.50 -2.18
CA GLY A 175 -5.18 16.89 -1.83
C GLY A 175 -4.39 17.38 -0.61
N PRO A 176 -4.74 18.59 -0.11
CA PRO A 176 -4.10 19.14 1.08
C PRO A 176 -4.48 18.30 2.31
N ALA A 177 -3.47 17.81 3.04
CA ALA A 177 -3.62 17.14 4.32
C ALA A 177 -3.22 18.09 5.48
N ARG A 178 -3.11 17.58 6.70
CA ARG A 178 -2.78 18.42 7.87
C ARG A 178 -1.34 18.95 7.85
N TYR A 179 -0.39 18.17 7.37
CA TYR A 179 1.05 18.46 7.50
C TYR A 179 1.77 18.75 6.19
N GLY A 180 1.11 18.52 5.06
CA GLY A 180 1.66 18.77 3.74
C GLY A 180 0.64 18.54 2.63
N HIS A 181 1.04 18.87 1.41
CA HIS A 181 0.24 18.59 0.24
C HIS A 181 0.40 17.14 -0.21
N GLY A 182 -0.75 16.49 -0.48
CA GLY A 182 -0.81 15.25 -1.24
C GLY A 182 -1.03 15.53 -2.74
N THR A 183 -1.11 14.46 -3.51
CA THR A 183 -1.32 14.49 -4.97
C THR A 183 -2.78 14.71 -5.38
N GLY A 184 -3.07 14.80 -6.68
CA GLY A 184 -4.43 14.89 -7.22
C GLY A 184 -5.03 16.32 -7.29
N THR A 185 -4.22 17.35 -7.02
CA THR A 185 -4.70 18.75 -7.04
C THR A 185 -4.18 19.57 -8.21
N GLY A 186 -3.18 19.09 -8.95
CA GLY A 186 -2.40 19.85 -9.91
C GLY A 186 -1.50 20.92 -9.25
N LEU A 187 -1.37 20.89 -7.92
CA LEU A 187 -0.54 21.82 -7.14
C LEU A 187 0.68 21.09 -6.58
N ASP A 188 1.86 21.56 -6.92
CA ASP A 188 3.12 21.11 -6.30
C ASP A 188 3.35 21.94 -5.02
N GLY A 189 2.60 21.60 -3.94
CA GLY A 189 2.68 22.29 -2.66
C GLY A 189 3.62 21.57 -1.69
N GLY A 190 4.28 22.37 -0.82
CA GLY A 190 5.20 21.88 0.21
C GLY A 190 4.51 21.51 1.54
N LEU A 191 5.33 21.37 2.58
CA LEU A 191 4.87 21.10 3.93
C LEU A 191 4.12 22.31 4.52
N PHE A 192 3.11 22.05 5.35
CA PHE A 192 2.46 23.04 6.18
C PHE A 192 3.25 23.31 7.47
N GLU A 193 2.84 24.31 8.25
CA GLU A 193 3.57 24.85 9.40
C GLU A 193 4.05 23.75 10.40
N ASP A 194 3.17 22.82 10.74
CA ASP A 194 3.46 21.74 11.70
C ASP A 194 4.14 20.51 11.06
N GLY A 195 4.26 20.45 9.73
CA GLY A 195 4.87 19.32 9.02
C GLY A 195 6.31 19.02 9.44
N PRO A 196 7.20 20.03 9.53
CA PRO A 196 8.57 19.83 10.00
C PRO A 196 8.67 19.32 11.43
N GLU A 197 7.74 19.69 12.33
CA GLU A 197 7.72 19.19 13.70
C GLU A 197 7.28 17.72 13.72
N LEU A 198 6.23 17.35 12.99
CA LEU A 198 5.81 15.95 12.91
C LEU A 198 6.95 15.05 12.41
N LEU A 199 7.67 15.45 11.35
CA LEU A 199 8.80 14.69 10.83
C LEU A 199 9.91 14.48 11.88
N ARG A 200 10.20 15.48 12.69
CA ARG A 200 11.20 15.35 13.78
C ARG A 200 10.74 14.42 14.90
N GLU A 201 9.44 14.46 15.24
CA GLU A 201 8.88 13.55 16.24
C GLU A 201 8.88 12.10 15.70
N MET A 202 8.52 11.87 14.43
CA MET A 202 8.65 10.57 13.78
C MET A 202 10.09 10.04 13.79
N ASP A 203 11.06 10.91 13.44
CA ASP A 203 12.49 10.58 13.42
C ASP A 203 12.97 10.18 14.82
N SER A 204 12.55 10.91 15.88
CA SER A 204 12.89 10.62 17.28
C SER A 204 12.39 9.25 17.76
N LEU A 205 11.30 8.74 17.17
CA LEU A 205 10.70 7.45 17.46
C LEU A 205 11.26 6.32 16.60
N GLY A 206 12.10 6.61 15.61
CA GLY A 206 12.56 5.63 14.63
C GLY A 206 11.44 5.13 13.72
N MET A 207 10.44 5.97 13.43
CA MET A 207 9.37 5.66 12.49
C MET A 207 9.85 5.76 11.05
N ILE A 208 9.11 5.18 10.13
CA ILE A 208 9.37 5.17 8.70
C ILE A 208 8.48 6.21 8.02
N LEU A 209 9.05 7.02 7.13
CA LEU A 209 8.30 7.91 6.26
C LEU A 209 7.95 7.20 4.93
N ASP A 210 6.66 7.08 4.65
CA ASP A 210 6.16 6.68 3.35
C ASP A 210 5.96 7.92 2.47
N VAL A 211 6.68 8.03 1.38
CA VAL A 211 6.59 9.18 0.46
C VAL A 211 5.46 9.05 -0.56
N THR A 212 4.75 7.92 -0.58
CA THR A 212 3.62 7.68 -1.47
C THR A 212 2.53 8.74 -1.26
N HIS A 213 1.85 9.15 -2.32
CA HIS A 213 0.80 10.18 -2.36
C HIS A 213 1.24 11.61 -2.01
N THR A 214 2.42 11.80 -1.49
CA THR A 214 2.91 13.14 -1.09
C THR A 214 3.34 13.91 -2.34
N ALA A 215 2.93 15.18 -2.48
CA ALA A 215 3.30 16.05 -3.59
C ALA A 215 4.82 16.27 -3.68
N ASP A 216 5.36 16.43 -4.88
CA ASP A 216 6.80 16.47 -5.14
C ASP A 216 7.56 17.43 -4.22
N GLU A 217 7.03 18.67 -4.03
CA GLU A 217 7.69 19.64 -3.15
C GLU A 217 7.59 19.25 -1.67
N SER A 218 6.48 18.65 -1.24
CA SER A 218 6.38 18.09 0.12
C SER A 218 7.38 16.95 0.33
N VAL A 219 7.60 16.10 -0.67
CA VAL A 219 8.63 15.04 -0.62
C VAL A 219 10.02 15.66 -0.53
N ARG A 220 10.36 16.65 -1.39
CA ARG A 220 11.68 17.32 -1.34
C ARG A 220 11.99 17.87 0.05
N GLN A 221 11.05 18.64 0.60
CA GLN A 221 11.19 19.23 1.92
C GLN A 221 11.27 18.17 3.04
N SER A 222 10.49 17.09 2.92
CA SER A 222 10.55 15.98 3.88
C SER A 222 11.90 15.28 3.87
N LEU A 223 12.46 15.01 2.69
CA LEU A 223 13.78 14.38 2.53
C LEU A 223 14.92 15.26 3.06
N ASP A 224 14.74 16.59 3.10
CA ASP A 224 15.72 17.51 3.64
C ASP A 224 15.67 17.61 5.20
N ILE A 225 14.55 17.22 5.81
CA ILE A 225 14.29 17.34 7.26
C ILE A 225 14.37 15.98 7.96
N PHE A 226 13.76 14.96 7.40
CA PHE A 226 13.64 13.62 7.97
C PHE A 226 14.86 12.79 7.65
N MET A 227 15.58 12.34 8.70
CA MET A 227 16.83 11.58 8.55
C MET A 227 16.62 10.07 8.70
N GLY A 228 15.46 9.63 9.17
CA GLY A 228 15.10 8.24 9.36
C GLY A 228 14.85 7.47 8.05
N PRO A 229 14.44 6.20 8.13
CA PRO A 229 14.18 5.36 6.98
C PRO A 229 12.97 5.82 6.17
N ILE A 230 13.04 5.69 4.85
CA ILE A 230 11.97 6.06 3.92
C ILE A 230 11.60 4.89 3.01
N LEU A 231 10.36 4.82 2.58
CA LEU A 231 9.87 3.88 1.58
C LEU A 231 8.83 4.57 0.66
N ALA A 232 8.47 3.91 -0.42
CA ALA A 232 7.27 4.24 -1.18
C ALA A 232 6.42 2.97 -1.29
N SER A 233 5.35 2.90 -0.52
CA SER A 233 4.54 1.68 -0.36
C SER A 233 3.90 1.20 -1.65
N HIS A 234 3.35 2.14 -2.46
CA HIS A 234 2.70 1.86 -3.74
C HIS A 234 2.88 3.05 -4.70
N GLN A 235 3.93 3.00 -5.49
CA GLN A 235 4.38 4.14 -6.31
C GLN A 235 4.88 3.68 -7.67
N ASN A 236 4.44 4.37 -8.74
CA ASN A 236 4.87 4.07 -10.10
C ASN A 236 5.72 5.21 -10.69
N CYS A 237 6.36 4.95 -11.84
CA CYS A 237 7.35 5.82 -12.44
C CYS A 237 6.73 6.80 -13.44
N ARG A 238 6.93 8.10 -13.23
CA ARG A 238 6.41 9.18 -14.07
C ARG A 238 6.97 9.15 -15.50
N ALA A 239 8.16 8.60 -15.67
CA ALA A 239 8.77 8.44 -16.99
C ALA A 239 7.95 7.51 -17.90
N LEU A 240 7.35 6.45 -17.34
CA LEU A 240 6.53 5.51 -18.07
C LEU A 240 5.10 6.05 -18.26
N VAL A 241 4.46 6.49 -17.18
CA VAL A 241 3.10 7.05 -17.21
C VAL A 241 3.12 8.44 -16.56
N PRO A 242 2.96 9.53 -17.33
CA PRO A 242 2.97 10.89 -16.80
C PRO A 242 1.82 11.16 -15.83
N GLY A 243 2.09 11.90 -14.77
CA GLY A 243 1.08 12.34 -13.81
C GLY A 243 1.72 12.77 -12.49
N GLU A 244 1.05 13.62 -11.73
CA GLU A 244 1.56 14.11 -10.44
C GLU A 244 1.58 13.02 -9.36
N ARG A 245 0.70 12.01 -9.48
CA ARG A 245 0.67 10.86 -8.58
C ARG A 245 1.90 9.96 -8.73
N GLN A 246 2.55 10.00 -9.88
CA GLN A 246 3.72 9.21 -10.22
C GLN A 246 5.00 9.88 -9.73
N MET A 247 5.98 9.09 -9.32
CA MET A 247 7.27 9.61 -8.85
C MET A 247 8.15 10.05 -10.01
N SER A 248 8.72 11.25 -9.92
CA SER A 248 9.71 11.74 -10.88
C SER A 248 11.05 11.03 -10.71
N ASP A 249 11.87 10.95 -11.77
CA ASP A 249 13.20 10.34 -11.72
C ASP A 249 14.12 11.01 -10.70
N GLU A 250 13.97 12.32 -10.51
CA GLU A 250 14.72 13.07 -9.48
C GLU A 250 14.42 12.53 -8.08
N LEU A 251 13.13 12.39 -7.75
CA LEU A 251 12.72 11.91 -6.44
C LEU A 251 13.00 10.42 -6.26
N LEU A 252 12.76 9.62 -7.31
CA LEU A 252 13.10 8.20 -7.31
C LEU A 252 14.59 8.00 -6.97
N LYS A 253 15.47 8.73 -7.65
CA LYS A 253 16.90 8.67 -7.38
C LYS A 253 17.23 9.05 -5.93
N ARG A 254 16.66 10.14 -5.40
CA ARG A 254 16.87 10.57 -4.01
C ARG A 254 16.38 9.51 -3.00
N CYS A 255 15.29 8.84 -3.29
CA CYS A 255 14.77 7.75 -2.45
C CYS A 255 15.69 6.52 -2.48
N LEU A 256 16.14 6.13 -3.67
CA LEU A 256 17.05 5.00 -3.85
C LEU A 256 18.42 5.25 -3.17
N GLU A 257 18.96 6.46 -3.28
CA GLU A 257 20.21 6.86 -2.59
C GLU A 257 20.10 6.75 -1.05
N ARG A 258 18.87 6.75 -0.51
CA ARG A 258 18.58 6.55 0.93
C ARG A 258 18.17 5.12 1.28
N GLY A 259 18.28 4.19 0.34
CA GLY A 259 17.97 2.78 0.57
C GLY A 259 16.47 2.45 0.60
N ALA A 260 15.63 3.30 0.03
CA ALA A 260 14.19 3.04 -0.05
C ALA A 260 13.87 1.79 -0.86
N VAL A 261 12.80 1.10 -0.49
CA VAL A 261 12.12 0.12 -1.34
C VAL A 261 10.87 0.79 -1.93
N ILE A 262 10.64 0.55 -3.21
CA ILE A 262 9.55 1.11 -4.00
C ILE A 262 8.60 -0.02 -4.38
N GLY A 263 7.38 -0.01 -3.87
CA GLY A 263 6.33 -0.94 -4.25
C GLY A 263 5.63 -0.47 -5.53
N ALA A 264 5.55 -1.31 -6.55
CA ALA A 264 4.80 -1.00 -7.76
C ALA A 264 3.29 -1.14 -7.51
N SER A 265 2.54 -0.05 -7.73
CA SER A 265 1.08 -0.01 -7.57
C SER A 265 0.38 -0.70 -8.75
N MET A 266 -0.75 -1.35 -8.47
CA MET A 266 -1.58 -2.01 -9.47
C MET A 266 -2.79 -1.18 -9.92
N ASP A 267 -2.89 0.08 -9.53
CA ASP A 267 -3.98 0.96 -10.00
C ASP A 267 -3.79 1.29 -11.49
N THR A 268 -4.74 0.86 -12.33
CA THR A 268 -4.60 0.83 -13.79
C THR A 268 -4.34 2.18 -14.43
N TRP A 269 -4.89 3.28 -13.91
CA TRP A 269 -4.60 4.61 -14.44
C TRP A 269 -3.16 5.07 -14.17
N MET A 270 -2.43 4.39 -13.28
CA MET A 270 -1.02 4.59 -13.02
C MET A 270 -0.11 3.70 -13.88
N LEU A 271 -0.68 2.72 -14.56
CA LEU A 271 0.04 1.74 -15.37
C LEU A 271 -0.03 2.02 -16.87
N THR A 272 -1.06 2.75 -17.32
CA THR A 272 -1.23 3.08 -18.73
C THR A 272 -1.72 4.51 -18.92
N ARG A 273 -1.39 5.09 -20.09
CA ARG A 273 -1.89 6.40 -20.52
C ARG A 273 -3.32 6.35 -21.08
N ASN A 274 -3.87 5.17 -21.24
CA ASN A 274 -5.18 4.95 -21.85
C ASN A 274 -6.33 4.96 -20.83
N VAL A 275 -6.02 4.93 -19.54
CA VAL A 275 -6.99 5.00 -18.44
C VAL A 275 -6.79 6.30 -17.68
N GLU A 276 -7.87 7.06 -17.49
CA GLU A 276 -7.87 8.31 -16.73
C GLU A 276 -8.50 8.09 -15.35
N LYS A 277 -7.96 8.74 -14.34
CA LYS A 277 -8.55 8.73 -13.00
C LYS A 277 -9.87 9.50 -12.99
N ASP A 278 -10.95 8.82 -12.62
CA ASP A 278 -12.23 9.47 -12.37
C ASP A 278 -12.30 10.05 -10.95
N TRP A 279 -12.20 11.37 -10.84
CA TRP A 279 -12.31 12.11 -9.58
C TRP A 279 -13.76 12.39 -9.14
N SER A 280 -14.76 12.03 -9.94
CA SER A 280 -16.18 12.28 -9.62
C SER A 280 -16.69 11.43 -8.44
N GLY A 281 -15.94 10.38 -8.09
CA GLY A 281 -16.37 9.37 -7.13
C GLY A 281 -17.44 8.43 -7.68
N GLN A 282 -17.74 8.49 -8.99
CA GLN A 282 -18.52 7.47 -9.68
C GLN A 282 -17.57 6.36 -10.12
N ARG A 283 -17.88 5.14 -9.74
CA ARG A 283 -17.09 3.98 -10.17
C ARG A 283 -17.74 3.33 -11.39
N ALA A 284 -16.92 2.80 -12.29
CA ALA A 284 -17.39 1.97 -13.39
C ALA A 284 -18.15 0.76 -12.85
N GLU A 285 -19.10 0.26 -13.63
CA GLU A 285 -19.87 -0.93 -13.25
C GLU A 285 -19.13 -2.21 -13.52
N ARG A 286 -18.27 -2.17 -14.53
CA ARG A 286 -17.47 -3.32 -14.96
C ARG A 286 -16.10 -2.85 -15.44
N ARG A 287 -15.13 -3.73 -15.38
CA ARG A 287 -13.77 -3.47 -15.84
C ARG A 287 -13.71 -3.04 -17.30
N GLU A 288 -14.52 -3.66 -18.15
CA GLU A 288 -14.60 -3.36 -19.59
C GLU A 288 -15.17 -1.97 -19.92
N ASP A 289 -15.77 -1.31 -18.92
CA ASP A 289 -16.23 0.07 -19.07
C ASP A 289 -15.05 1.07 -18.85
N LEU A 290 -13.95 0.63 -18.25
CA LEU A 290 -12.74 1.42 -18.02
C LEU A 290 -11.68 1.20 -19.10
N PHE A 291 -11.38 -0.06 -19.43
CA PHE A 291 -10.30 -0.43 -20.36
C PHE A 291 -10.54 -1.82 -20.93
N LYS A 292 -9.80 -2.14 -21.99
CA LYS A 292 -9.87 -3.44 -22.64
C LYS A 292 -8.82 -4.41 -22.04
N PRO A 293 -9.01 -5.75 -22.22
CA PRO A 293 -8.05 -6.74 -21.73
C PRO A 293 -6.60 -6.49 -22.13
N GLU A 294 -6.41 -5.98 -23.34
CA GLU A 294 -5.09 -5.72 -23.92
C GLU A 294 -4.48 -4.37 -23.52
N ASP A 295 -5.21 -3.52 -22.79
CA ASP A 295 -4.75 -2.18 -22.44
C ASP A 295 -3.87 -2.15 -21.19
N VAL A 296 -4.14 -3.03 -20.20
CA VAL A 296 -3.42 -3.08 -18.91
C VAL A 296 -3.39 -4.49 -18.34
N THR A 297 -2.19 -5.00 -18.12
CA THR A 297 -1.93 -6.31 -17.51
C THR A 297 -0.80 -6.23 -16.48
N LEU A 298 -0.46 -7.33 -15.82
CA LEU A 298 0.68 -7.39 -14.92
C LEU A 298 2.04 -7.17 -15.60
N GLU A 299 2.11 -7.27 -16.94
CA GLU A 299 3.30 -6.86 -17.69
C GLU A 299 3.62 -5.37 -17.49
N ASP A 300 2.59 -4.52 -17.43
CA ASP A 300 2.76 -3.09 -17.18
C ASP A 300 3.27 -2.82 -15.75
N VAL A 301 2.86 -3.63 -14.76
CA VAL A 301 3.40 -3.58 -13.39
C VAL A 301 4.88 -3.95 -13.38
N VAL A 302 5.23 -5.03 -14.09
CA VAL A 302 6.63 -5.49 -14.20
C VAL A 302 7.49 -4.45 -14.90
N ASP A 303 6.97 -3.72 -15.90
CA ASP A 303 7.71 -2.60 -16.52
C ASP A 303 8.12 -1.52 -15.50
N HIS A 304 7.24 -1.19 -14.55
CA HIS A 304 7.57 -0.26 -13.46
C HIS A 304 8.60 -0.83 -12.49
N ILE A 305 8.52 -2.13 -12.17
CA ILE A 305 9.50 -2.83 -11.33
C ILE A 305 10.88 -2.79 -12.00
N GLU A 306 10.96 -3.15 -13.29
CA GLU A 306 12.20 -3.13 -14.06
C GLU A 306 12.79 -1.72 -14.15
N TYR A 307 11.95 -0.69 -14.35
CA TYR A 307 12.41 0.69 -14.38
C TYR A 307 13.08 1.11 -13.05
N VAL A 308 12.51 0.73 -11.91
CA VAL A 308 13.12 0.98 -10.60
C VAL A 308 14.47 0.26 -10.48
N CYS A 309 14.53 -1.01 -10.89
CA CYS A 309 15.76 -1.80 -10.87
C CYS A 309 16.84 -1.20 -11.78
N GLU A 310 16.48 -0.73 -12.98
CA GLU A 310 17.41 -0.03 -13.88
C GLU A 310 17.97 1.25 -13.24
N MET A 311 17.11 2.04 -12.59
CA MET A 311 17.51 3.26 -11.90
C MET A 311 18.40 3.00 -10.69
N ALA A 312 18.15 1.91 -9.96
CA ALA A 312 18.94 1.49 -8.81
C ALA A 312 20.28 0.85 -9.23
N GLY A 313 20.30 0.15 -10.36
CA GLY A 313 21.41 -0.66 -10.84
C GLY A 313 21.48 -2.06 -10.20
N ASP A 314 20.42 -2.46 -9.51
CA ASP A 314 20.25 -3.78 -8.89
C ASP A 314 18.74 -4.13 -8.70
N THR A 315 18.46 -5.32 -8.14
CA THR A 315 17.08 -5.79 -7.88
C THR A 315 16.63 -5.63 -6.42
N LEU A 316 17.37 -4.82 -5.62
CA LEU A 316 17.20 -4.75 -4.17
C LEU A 316 16.22 -3.66 -3.71
N HIS A 317 15.69 -2.85 -4.63
CA HIS A 317 14.94 -1.65 -4.32
C HIS A 317 13.51 -1.63 -4.88
N ALA A 318 13.13 -2.62 -5.70
CA ALA A 318 11.78 -2.75 -6.25
C ALA A 318 11.00 -3.88 -5.58
N SER A 319 9.70 -3.72 -5.43
CA SER A 319 8.82 -4.75 -4.88
C SER A 319 7.36 -4.54 -5.28
N ILE A 320 6.45 -5.35 -4.74
CA ILE A 320 5.01 -5.22 -4.93
C ILE A 320 4.46 -4.19 -3.95
N GLY A 321 3.58 -3.30 -4.44
CA GLY A 321 2.76 -2.40 -3.66
C GLY A 321 1.36 -2.37 -4.25
N GLY A 322 0.55 -3.39 -3.92
CA GLY A 322 -0.67 -3.72 -4.65
C GLY A 322 -1.73 -2.62 -4.66
N ASP A 323 -1.81 -1.81 -3.61
CA ASP A 323 -2.94 -0.91 -3.35
C ASP A 323 -4.26 -1.68 -3.36
N THR A 324 -4.20 -2.90 -2.80
CA THR A 324 -5.27 -3.89 -2.87
C THR A 324 -6.58 -3.31 -2.35
N ASP A 325 -7.63 -3.37 -3.17
CA ASP A 325 -8.95 -2.76 -2.91
C ASP A 325 -8.99 -1.22 -2.85
N GLY A 326 -7.87 -0.53 -2.67
CA GLY A 326 -7.80 0.94 -2.68
C GLY A 326 -8.13 1.54 -4.04
N GLN A 327 -7.66 0.92 -5.11
CA GLN A 327 -7.95 1.31 -6.50
C GLN A 327 -9.40 1.01 -6.94
N GLY A 328 -10.20 0.38 -6.10
CA GLY A 328 -11.59 0.04 -6.42
C GLY A 328 -11.84 -1.45 -6.62
N GLY A 329 -10.97 -2.28 -6.06
CA GLY A 329 -11.03 -3.73 -6.19
C GLY A 329 -10.63 -4.20 -7.59
N ALA A 330 -11.06 -5.39 -7.97
CA ALA A 330 -10.70 -6.01 -9.25
C ALA A 330 -11.06 -5.16 -10.49
N ILE A 331 -12.02 -4.24 -10.39
CA ILE A 331 -12.38 -3.32 -11.49
C ILE A 331 -11.23 -2.37 -11.82
N GLY A 332 -10.52 -1.87 -10.81
CA GLY A 332 -9.40 -0.95 -10.98
C GLY A 332 -8.04 -1.63 -11.15
N ALA A 333 -7.96 -2.95 -11.01
CA ALA A 333 -6.74 -3.74 -11.14
C ALA A 333 -6.46 -4.17 -12.60
N PRO A 334 -5.21 -4.57 -12.95
CA PRO A 334 -4.88 -5.13 -14.25
C PRO A 334 -5.83 -6.25 -14.67
N TYR A 335 -6.07 -6.40 -15.98
CA TYR A 335 -7.12 -7.27 -16.48
C TYR A 335 -6.93 -8.75 -16.09
N ASP A 336 -5.71 -9.19 -15.94
CA ASP A 336 -5.32 -10.55 -15.56
C ASP A 336 -5.26 -10.79 -14.05
N VAL A 337 -5.68 -9.78 -13.22
CA VAL A 337 -5.76 -9.88 -11.77
C VAL A 337 -7.22 -9.89 -11.33
N ASP A 338 -7.62 -10.93 -10.59
CA ASP A 338 -8.93 -11.03 -9.93
C ASP A 338 -8.82 -10.93 -8.41
N THR A 339 -7.79 -11.55 -7.83
CA THR A 339 -7.51 -11.51 -6.39
C THR A 339 -6.02 -11.34 -6.12
N VAL A 340 -5.66 -11.07 -4.86
CA VAL A 340 -4.24 -10.99 -4.42
C VAL A 340 -3.45 -12.26 -4.70
N ALA A 341 -4.10 -13.41 -4.85
CA ALA A 341 -3.42 -14.65 -5.21
C ALA A 341 -2.86 -14.63 -6.64
N ASP A 342 -3.41 -13.78 -7.52
CA ASP A 342 -2.90 -13.58 -8.88
C ASP A 342 -1.56 -12.84 -8.92
N TYR A 343 -1.12 -12.22 -7.81
CA TYR A 343 0.20 -11.59 -7.72
C TYR A 343 1.35 -12.59 -7.94
N GLN A 344 1.10 -13.89 -7.75
CA GLN A 344 2.03 -14.96 -8.14
C GLN A 344 2.43 -14.91 -9.63
N LYS A 345 1.58 -14.36 -10.49
CA LYS A 345 1.86 -14.20 -11.93
C LYS A 345 3.03 -13.25 -12.19
N ILE A 346 3.31 -12.31 -11.28
CA ILE A 346 4.48 -11.42 -11.38
C ILE A 346 5.78 -12.24 -11.41
N ALA A 347 5.89 -13.24 -10.52
CA ALA A 347 7.05 -14.14 -10.52
C ALA A 347 7.21 -14.90 -11.83
N VAL A 348 6.10 -15.31 -12.45
CA VAL A 348 6.11 -15.99 -13.75
C VAL A 348 6.61 -15.05 -14.85
N ILE A 349 6.07 -13.81 -14.92
CA ILE A 349 6.45 -12.81 -15.91
C ILE A 349 7.93 -12.44 -15.77
N LEU A 350 8.42 -12.18 -14.55
CA LEU A 350 9.84 -11.90 -14.30
C LEU A 350 10.74 -13.05 -14.77
N GLY A 351 10.36 -14.30 -14.46
CA GLY A 351 11.06 -15.49 -14.96
C GLY A 351 11.06 -15.63 -16.47
N GLU A 352 9.94 -15.34 -17.14
CA GLU A 352 9.82 -15.32 -18.61
C GLU A 352 10.67 -14.21 -19.24
N ARG A 353 10.87 -13.09 -18.53
CA ARG A 353 11.79 -12.02 -18.92
C ARG A 353 13.27 -12.33 -18.63
N GLY A 354 13.57 -13.50 -18.05
CA GLY A 354 14.93 -14.01 -17.87
C GLY A 354 15.58 -13.69 -16.53
N TRP A 355 14.79 -13.28 -15.53
CA TRP A 355 15.28 -13.06 -14.17
C TRP A 355 15.60 -14.40 -13.50
N ASP A 356 16.65 -14.43 -12.70
CA ASP A 356 16.91 -15.61 -11.87
C ASP A 356 16.01 -15.66 -10.63
N THR A 357 15.94 -16.84 -10.00
CA THR A 357 15.02 -17.06 -8.87
C THR A 357 15.33 -16.12 -7.70
N GLY A 358 16.59 -15.79 -7.45
CA GLY A 358 16.97 -14.92 -6.34
C GLY A 358 16.51 -13.48 -6.55
N ASP A 359 16.60 -12.99 -7.78
CA ASP A 359 16.13 -11.65 -8.15
C ASP A 359 14.59 -11.57 -8.11
N VAL A 360 13.91 -12.63 -8.58
CA VAL A 360 12.44 -12.74 -8.45
C VAL A 360 12.02 -12.73 -6.98
N GLU A 361 12.66 -13.52 -6.11
CA GLU A 361 12.38 -13.52 -4.67
C GLU A 361 12.64 -12.15 -4.02
N ASN A 362 13.64 -11.40 -4.48
CA ASN A 362 13.89 -10.04 -4.02
C ASN A 362 12.64 -9.17 -4.23
N VAL A 363 12.07 -9.16 -5.43
CA VAL A 363 10.87 -8.38 -5.77
C VAL A 363 9.64 -8.86 -5.02
N MET A 364 9.44 -10.18 -4.94
CA MET A 364 8.22 -10.75 -4.37
C MET A 364 8.11 -10.55 -2.85
N TRP A 365 9.22 -10.63 -2.11
CA TRP A 365 9.16 -10.56 -0.64
C TRP A 365 10.46 -10.14 0.07
N ARG A 366 11.65 -10.54 -0.43
CA ARG A 366 12.91 -10.34 0.32
C ARG A 366 13.29 -8.88 0.50
N ASN A 367 12.97 -8.02 -0.46
CA ASN A 367 13.26 -6.60 -0.35
C ASN A 367 12.46 -5.94 0.78
N TRP A 368 11.16 -6.23 0.89
CA TRP A 368 10.36 -5.75 2.01
C TRP A 368 10.80 -6.38 3.34
N GLN A 369 11.05 -7.69 3.38
CA GLN A 369 11.54 -8.34 4.61
C GLN A 369 12.81 -7.67 5.11
N ARG A 370 13.84 -7.60 4.25
CA ARG A 370 15.13 -6.97 4.59
C ARG A 370 14.92 -5.54 5.07
N TYR A 371 14.15 -4.74 4.32
CA TYR A 371 13.88 -3.36 4.65
C TYR A 371 13.26 -3.19 6.04
N PHE A 372 12.24 -3.98 6.36
CA PHE A 372 11.58 -3.90 7.66
C PHE A 372 12.43 -4.50 8.79
N GLU A 373 13.22 -5.54 8.54
CA GLU A 373 14.17 -6.06 9.51
C GLU A 373 15.26 -5.04 9.88
N GLU A 374 15.71 -4.25 8.92
CA GLU A 374 16.73 -3.22 9.13
C GLU A 374 16.19 -1.96 9.82
N ASN A 375 14.92 -1.63 9.62
CA ASN A 375 14.36 -0.32 9.95
C ASN A 375 13.27 -0.33 11.04
N LEU A 376 12.70 -1.46 11.41
CA LEU A 376 11.82 -1.55 12.58
C LEU A 376 12.67 -1.71 13.83
N THR A 377 12.80 -0.62 14.58
CA THR A 377 13.53 -0.59 15.85
C THR A 377 12.69 -1.17 16.98
N GLY A 378 13.30 -2.01 17.85
CA GLY A 378 12.67 -2.58 19.06
C GLY A 378 13.53 -3.63 19.71
#